data_20f8671c46ab9ab582b0bcb81c2e7e02
#
_entry.id   20f8671c46ab9ab582b0bcb81c2e7e02
#
_cell.length_a   1.000
_cell.length_b   1.000
_cell.length_c   1.000
_cell.angle_alpha   90.00
_cell.angle_beta   90.00
_cell.angle_gamma   90.00
#
_symmetry.space_group_name_H-M   'P 1'
#
loop_
_entity.id
_entity.type
_entity.pdbx_description
1 polymer ?
#
loop_
_entity_poly.entity_id
_entity_poly.type
_entity_poly.pdbx_seq_one_letter_code
_entity_poly.pdbx_strand_id
1 'polypeptide(L)'
;MTLEDINHPHKGQPVLEKGRRPEDAAAAVILLHGRGASAESILSLERSLRDTVRSDLAWLAPQANYHTWYPYHFIQPEEKNEPSLTSALKIVEELLERLSAAGIPREKTVIAGFSQGACLSLEYAGRNPGRYGGVLALSGGLIGETVDDAKYQGSMEETPVFLGCSDFDPHIPEDRVHESAEVFERLGADVTKKIYEGLGHTINKDELNYFRAMIEAL
;
A
#
# COMPACT_ATOMS: atom_id res chain seq x y z
N MET A 1 -28.91 2.44 6.19
CA MET A 1 -27.83 2.52 5.19
C MET A 1 -28.18 3.65 4.26
N THR A 2 -27.39 4.73 4.29
CA THR A 2 -27.59 5.92 3.46
C THR A 2 -27.00 5.71 2.07
N LEU A 3 -27.34 6.58 1.08
CA LEU A 3 -26.68 6.55 -0.23
C LEU A 3 -25.16 6.77 -0.12
N GLU A 4 -24.71 7.53 0.87
CA GLU A 4 -23.30 7.75 1.16
C GLU A 4 -22.62 6.45 1.66
N ASP A 5 -23.32 5.66 2.49
CA ASP A 5 -22.80 4.37 2.98
C ASP A 5 -22.68 3.33 1.85
N ILE A 6 -23.58 3.37 0.85
CA ILE A 6 -23.51 2.49 -0.33
C ILE A 6 -22.27 2.83 -1.18
N ASN A 7 -21.95 4.10 -1.31
CA ASN A 7 -20.82 4.57 -2.10
C ASN A 7 -19.49 4.55 -1.33
N HIS A 8 -19.51 4.27 -0.03
CA HIS A 8 -18.31 4.19 0.80
C HIS A 8 -18.34 2.98 1.74
N PRO A 9 -18.29 1.75 1.20
CA PRO A 9 -18.47 0.52 1.97
C PRO A 9 -17.42 0.31 3.08
N HIS A 10 -16.26 0.96 3.02
CA HIS A 10 -15.21 0.88 4.05
C HIS A 10 -15.34 1.95 5.14
N LYS A 11 -16.27 2.89 5.01
CA LYS A 11 -16.49 3.96 6.00
C LYS A 11 -16.82 3.37 7.37
N GLY A 12 -16.17 3.89 8.41
CA GLY A 12 -16.42 3.48 9.80
C GLY A 12 -15.83 2.12 10.20
N GLN A 13 -15.06 1.48 9.31
CA GLN A 13 -14.28 0.33 9.71
C GLN A 13 -13.13 0.75 10.65
N PRO A 14 -12.72 -0.11 11.59
CA PRO A 14 -11.67 0.23 12.55
C PRO A 14 -10.32 0.44 11.88
N VAL A 15 -9.53 1.34 12.43
CA VAL A 15 -8.09 1.49 12.16
C VAL A 15 -7.36 1.00 13.41
N LEU A 16 -6.57 -0.04 13.28
CA LEU A 16 -5.72 -0.52 14.37
C LEU A 16 -4.40 0.24 14.36
N GLU A 17 -3.93 0.59 15.56
CA GLU A 17 -2.72 1.39 15.75
C GLU A 17 -1.72 0.68 16.65
N LYS A 18 -0.43 0.87 16.35
CA LYS A 18 0.71 0.40 17.14
C LYS A 18 1.79 1.49 17.18
N GLY A 19 2.76 1.32 18.09
CA GLY A 19 3.86 2.26 18.25
C GLY A 19 3.42 3.55 18.97
N ARG A 20 3.88 4.70 18.49
CA ARG A 20 3.49 6.02 19.02
C ARG A 20 2.13 6.43 18.47
N ARG A 21 1.42 7.27 19.23
CA ARG A 21 0.24 7.95 18.65
C ARG A 21 0.71 8.91 17.55
N PRO A 22 -0.10 9.18 16.53
CA PRO A 22 0.30 10.12 15.47
C PRO A 22 0.81 11.46 15.98
N GLU A 23 0.19 12.01 17.03
CA GLU A 23 0.57 13.31 17.63
C GLU A 23 1.95 13.30 18.33
N ASP A 24 2.46 12.11 18.69
CA ASP A 24 3.73 11.90 19.39
C ASP A 24 4.79 11.22 18.51
N ALA A 25 4.47 10.96 17.24
CA ALA A 25 5.34 10.24 16.32
C ALA A 25 6.10 11.20 15.38
N ALA A 26 7.31 10.80 14.98
CA ALA A 26 8.10 11.57 14.01
C ALA A 26 7.83 11.14 12.56
N ALA A 27 7.29 9.95 12.36
CA ALA A 27 6.95 9.39 11.06
C ALA A 27 5.88 8.30 11.21
N ALA A 28 5.30 7.87 10.07
CA ALA A 28 4.23 6.88 10.10
C ALA A 28 4.37 5.81 9.02
N VAL A 29 3.72 4.67 9.27
CA VAL A 29 3.55 3.57 8.33
C VAL A 29 2.07 3.21 8.26
N ILE A 30 1.50 3.25 7.05
CA ILE A 30 0.16 2.72 6.76
C ILE A 30 0.34 1.31 6.20
N LEU A 31 -0.32 0.32 6.82
CA LEU A 31 -0.25 -1.09 6.43
C LEU A 31 -1.59 -1.57 5.88
N LEU A 32 -1.61 -2.02 4.63
CA LEU A 32 -2.80 -2.51 3.94
C LEU A 32 -2.76 -4.03 3.80
N HIS A 33 -3.73 -4.71 4.41
CA HIS A 33 -3.80 -6.18 4.43
C HIS A 33 -4.26 -6.79 3.11
N GLY A 34 -3.93 -8.06 2.89
CA GLY A 34 -4.42 -8.84 1.74
C GLY A 34 -5.90 -9.23 1.85
N ARG A 35 -6.46 -9.75 0.76
CA ARG A 35 -7.82 -10.30 0.71
C ARG A 35 -8.00 -11.41 1.72
N GLY A 36 -9.11 -11.40 2.47
CA GLY A 36 -9.43 -12.37 3.51
C GLY A 36 -8.61 -12.24 4.80
N ALA A 37 -7.63 -11.35 4.82
CA ALA A 37 -6.81 -11.05 5.99
C ALA A 37 -7.44 -9.94 6.86
N SER A 38 -6.70 -9.42 7.83
CA SER A 38 -7.18 -8.38 8.74
C SER A 38 -6.10 -7.33 9.03
N ALA A 39 -6.53 -6.19 9.54
CA ALA A 39 -5.65 -5.15 10.08
C ALA A 39 -4.70 -5.71 11.15
N GLU A 40 -5.18 -6.60 12.03
CA GLU A 40 -4.35 -7.24 13.05
C GLU A 40 -3.27 -8.13 12.43
N SER A 41 -3.62 -8.90 11.39
CA SER A 41 -2.67 -9.79 10.73
C SER A 41 -1.53 -9.03 10.05
N ILE A 42 -1.82 -7.92 9.34
CA ILE A 42 -0.79 -7.13 8.66
C ILE A 42 0.07 -6.35 9.66
N LEU A 43 -0.47 -5.94 10.80
CA LEU A 43 0.30 -5.34 11.89
C LEU A 43 1.32 -6.29 12.53
N SER A 44 1.27 -7.59 12.23
CA SER A 44 2.33 -8.52 12.63
C SER A 44 3.69 -8.19 11.99
N LEU A 45 3.71 -7.48 10.86
CA LEU A 45 4.94 -6.97 10.24
C LEU A 45 5.67 -5.98 11.15
N GLU A 46 4.94 -5.14 11.89
CA GLU A 46 5.54 -4.26 12.92
C GLU A 46 6.36 -5.06 13.93
N ARG A 47 5.84 -6.21 14.39
CA ARG A 47 6.56 -7.10 15.33
C ARG A 47 7.88 -7.62 14.76
N SER A 48 7.89 -7.95 13.47
CA SER A 48 9.08 -8.46 12.79
C SER A 48 10.16 -7.40 12.61
N LEU A 49 9.79 -6.12 12.67
CA LEU A 49 10.67 -4.97 12.44
C LEU A 49 11.00 -4.18 13.71
N ARG A 50 10.16 -4.26 14.75
CA ARG A 50 10.18 -3.42 15.97
C ARG A 50 11.56 -3.23 16.57
N ASP A 51 12.34 -4.30 16.71
CA ASP A 51 13.64 -4.27 17.37
C ASP A 51 14.77 -3.80 16.42
N THR A 52 14.43 -3.53 15.15
CA THR A 52 15.40 -3.20 14.09
C THR A 52 15.13 -1.86 13.41
N VAL A 53 14.04 -1.17 13.75
CA VAL A 53 13.68 0.15 13.22
C VAL A 53 13.55 1.17 14.35
N ARG A 54 13.50 2.46 13.97
CA ARG A 54 13.29 3.56 14.92
C ARG A 54 11.99 3.38 15.72
N SER A 55 12.03 3.80 17.00
CA SER A 55 10.92 3.57 17.95
C SER A 55 9.87 4.70 18.00
N ASP A 56 10.06 5.77 17.22
CA ASP A 56 9.21 6.96 17.19
C ASP A 56 8.20 6.96 16.03
N LEU A 57 7.74 5.77 15.65
CA LEU A 57 6.81 5.55 14.54
C LEU A 57 5.37 5.36 15.02
N ALA A 58 4.42 5.90 14.26
CA ALA A 58 3.02 5.50 14.28
C ALA A 58 2.77 4.44 13.19
N TRP A 59 2.13 3.32 13.56
CA TRP A 59 1.72 2.27 12.65
C TRP A 59 0.21 2.24 12.60
N LEU A 60 -0.37 2.39 11.41
CA LEU A 60 -1.80 2.41 11.18
C LEU A 60 -2.18 1.30 10.21
N ALA A 61 -3.14 0.47 10.58
CA ALA A 61 -3.69 -0.55 9.70
C ALA A 61 -5.22 -0.43 9.66
N PRO A 62 -5.78 0.07 8.57
CA PRO A 62 -7.23 0.10 8.40
C PRO A 62 -7.76 -1.30 8.07
N GLN A 63 -8.98 -1.59 8.56
CA GLN A 63 -9.70 -2.82 8.26
C GLN A 63 -10.57 -2.63 7.02
N ALA A 64 -10.43 -3.51 6.04
CA ALA A 64 -11.38 -3.56 4.92
C ALA A 64 -12.71 -4.19 5.34
N ASN A 65 -13.83 -3.64 4.88
CA ASN A 65 -15.14 -4.24 5.07
C ASN A 65 -15.17 -5.66 4.49
N TYR A 66 -15.75 -6.62 5.22
CA TYR A 66 -15.74 -8.05 4.87
C TYR A 66 -14.36 -8.60 4.53
N HIS A 67 -13.30 -8.05 5.10
CA HIS A 67 -11.91 -8.47 4.86
C HIS A 67 -11.46 -8.39 3.40
N THR A 68 -12.03 -7.50 2.58
CA THR A 68 -11.65 -7.32 1.19
C THR A 68 -11.81 -5.87 0.74
N TRP A 69 -10.79 -5.30 0.10
CA TRP A 69 -10.78 -3.93 -0.36
C TRP A 69 -11.67 -3.72 -1.59
N TYR A 70 -11.76 -4.74 -2.45
CA TYR A 70 -12.63 -4.76 -3.62
C TYR A 70 -12.95 -6.21 -3.99
N PRO A 71 -14.15 -6.49 -4.59
CA PRO A 71 -14.69 -7.85 -4.67
C PRO A 71 -13.97 -8.77 -5.67
N TYR A 72 -13.57 -8.26 -6.84
CA TYR A 72 -13.01 -9.09 -7.91
C TYR A 72 -11.48 -9.03 -7.95
N HIS A 73 -10.88 -9.82 -8.85
CA HIS A 73 -9.43 -9.82 -9.05
C HIS A 73 -8.96 -8.45 -9.59
N PHE A 74 -7.77 -8.00 -9.19
CA PHE A 74 -7.27 -6.66 -9.50
C PHE A 74 -7.05 -6.41 -11.00
N ILE A 75 -6.86 -7.47 -11.83
CA ILE A 75 -6.74 -7.38 -13.30
C ILE A 75 -8.10 -7.42 -14.03
N GLN A 76 -9.22 -7.38 -13.32
CA GLN A 76 -10.53 -7.22 -13.94
C GLN A 76 -10.78 -5.73 -14.27
N PRO A 77 -11.70 -5.43 -15.21
CA PRO A 77 -12.17 -4.06 -15.41
C PRO A 77 -12.55 -3.40 -14.09
N GLU A 78 -12.08 -2.17 -13.87
CA GLU A 78 -12.25 -1.47 -12.60
C GLU A 78 -13.69 -1.30 -12.18
N GLU A 79 -14.58 -1.10 -13.13
CA GLU A 79 -16.03 -0.91 -12.90
C GLU A 79 -16.62 -2.09 -12.12
N LYS A 80 -16.05 -3.30 -12.25
CA LYS A 80 -16.47 -4.46 -11.46
C LYS A 80 -16.08 -4.33 -9.98
N ASN A 81 -15.05 -3.56 -9.69
CA ASN A 81 -14.52 -3.35 -8.33
C ASN A 81 -15.13 -2.13 -7.64
N GLU A 82 -15.94 -1.35 -8.35
CA GLU A 82 -16.64 -0.20 -7.79
C GLU A 82 -17.95 -0.62 -7.04
N PRO A 83 -18.36 0.15 -6.02
CA PRO A 83 -17.73 1.34 -5.46
C PRO A 83 -16.64 1.05 -4.42
N SER A 84 -16.26 -0.22 -4.25
CA SER A 84 -15.36 -0.65 -3.18
C SER A 84 -13.93 -0.15 -3.42
N LEU A 85 -13.46 -0.11 -4.65
CA LEU A 85 -12.12 0.38 -4.98
C LEU A 85 -12.00 1.89 -4.66
N THR A 86 -12.92 2.70 -5.14
CA THR A 86 -12.94 4.14 -4.80
C THR A 86 -13.01 4.35 -3.28
N SER A 87 -13.83 3.57 -2.57
CA SER A 87 -13.91 3.62 -1.12
C SER A 87 -12.59 3.24 -0.43
N ALA A 88 -11.88 2.23 -0.93
CA ALA A 88 -10.60 1.80 -0.38
C ALA A 88 -9.51 2.87 -0.58
N LEU A 89 -9.44 3.47 -1.77
CA LEU A 89 -8.53 4.59 -2.04
C LEU A 89 -8.81 5.79 -1.11
N LYS A 90 -10.09 6.08 -0.87
CA LYS A 90 -10.49 7.14 0.05
C LYS A 90 -10.06 6.89 1.50
N ILE A 91 -10.07 5.64 1.98
CA ILE A 91 -9.53 5.30 3.30
C ILE A 91 -8.03 5.65 3.41
N VAL A 92 -7.25 5.39 2.36
CA VAL A 92 -5.83 5.75 2.36
C VAL A 92 -5.65 7.27 2.43
N GLU A 93 -6.44 8.03 1.64
CA GLU A 93 -6.43 9.50 1.68
C GLU A 93 -6.77 10.04 3.07
N GLU A 94 -7.87 9.57 3.67
CA GLU A 94 -8.31 9.98 5.01
C GLU A 94 -7.24 9.71 6.08
N LEU A 95 -6.48 8.61 5.96
CA LEU A 95 -5.36 8.33 6.87
C LEU A 95 -4.20 9.29 6.68
N LEU A 96 -3.84 9.62 5.44
CA LEU A 96 -2.80 10.62 5.14
C LEU A 96 -3.19 12.02 5.61
N GLU A 97 -4.46 12.41 5.42
CA GLU A 97 -4.99 13.67 5.96
C GLU A 97 -4.93 13.70 7.49
N ARG A 98 -5.31 12.61 8.15
CA ARG A 98 -5.23 12.47 9.60
C ARG A 98 -3.78 12.59 10.10
N LEU A 99 -2.83 11.93 9.43
CA LEU A 99 -1.41 12.01 9.76
C LEU A 99 -0.87 13.43 9.55
N SER A 100 -1.22 14.06 8.44
CA SER A 100 -0.87 15.46 8.16
C SER A 100 -1.39 16.42 9.23
N ALA A 101 -2.63 16.25 9.66
CA ALA A 101 -3.22 17.05 10.76
C ALA A 101 -2.51 16.82 12.11
N ALA A 102 -1.91 15.65 12.32
CA ALA A 102 -1.07 15.33 13.48
C ALA A 102 0.39 15.81 13.31
N GLY A 103 0.76 16.44 12.19
CA GLY A 103 2.11 16.95 11.93
C GLY A 103 3.03 15.98 11.20
N ILE A 104 2.52 14.85 10.69
CA ILE A 104 3.30 13.89 9.90
C ILE A 104 2.92 14.04 8.43
N PRO A 105 3.74 14.71 7.60
CA PRO A 105 3.46 14.89 6.18
C PRO A 105 3.69 13.60 5.38
N ARG A 106 3.29 13.58 4.10
CA ARG A 106 3.44 12.42 3.19
C ARG A 106 4.89 11.95 3.08
N GLU A 107 5.85 12.87 3.08
CA GLU A 107 7.30 12.61 2.98
C GLU A 107 7.84 11.84 4.21
N LYS A 108 7.08 11.82 5.31
CA LYS A 108 7.36 11.06 6.53
C LYS A 108 6.41 9.87 6.70
N THR A 109 5.71 9.48 5.63
CA THR A 109 4.76 8.37 5.67
C THR A 109 5.11 7.32 4.61
N VAL A 110 5.27 6.07 5.03
CA VAL A 110 5.36 4.90 4.14
C VAL A 110 3.96 4.29 3.98
N ILE A 111 3.57 4.01 2.74
CA ILE A 111 2.37 3.21 2.42
C ILE A 111 2.85 1.83 2.01
N ALA A 112 2.50 0.81 2.78
CA ALA A 112 2.93 -0.56 2.54
C ALA A 112 1.73 -1.52 2.52
N GLY A 113 1.80 -2.55 1.68
CA GLY A 113 0.75 -3.54 1.61
C GLY A 113 1.22 -4.91 1.13
N PHE A 114 0.39 -5.92 1.40
CA PHE A 114 0.58 -7.27 0.89
C PHE A 114 -0.60 -7.67 -0.01
N SER A 115 -0.31 -8.30 -1.15
CA SER A 115 -1.32 -8.86 -2.05
C SER A 115 -2.34 -7.79 -2.49
N GLN A 116 -3.63 -7.94 -2.18
CA GLN A 116 -4.65 -6.92 -2.48
C GLN A 116 -4.30 -5.54 -1.89
N GLY A 117 -3.71 -5.50 -0.70
CA GLY A 117 -3.22 -4.28 -0.08
C GLY A 117 -2.01 -3.68 -0.79
N ALA A 118 -1.13 -4.52 -1.38
CA ALA A 118 -0.02 -4.05 -2.20
C ALA A 118 -0.53 -3.41 -3.50
N CYS A 119 -1.52 -4.03 -4.15
CA CYS A 119 -2.17 -3.43 -5.32
C CYS A 119 -2.79 -2.06 -4.96
N LEU A 120 -3.47 -1.96 -3.81
CA LEU A 120 -4.07 -0.72 -3.35
C LEU A 120 -3.03 0.36 -3.02
N SER A 121 -1.88 -0.02 -2.43
CA SER A 121 -0.77 0.91 -2.15
C SER A 121 -0.23 1.54 -3.43
N LEU A 122 0.04 0.72 -4.44
CA LEU A 122 0.51 1.19 -5.76
C LEU A 122 -0.55 2.05 -6.45
N GLU A 123 -1.79 1.58 -6.49
CA GLU A 123 -2.88 2.28 -7.16
C GLU A 123 -3.11 3.68 -6.57
N TYR A 124 -3.12 3.77 -5.21
CA TYR A 124 -3.27 5.05 -4.54
C TYR A 124 -2.11 6.00 -4.88
N ALA A 125 -0.86 5.55 -4.71
CA ALA A 125 0.30 6.38 -4.95
C ALA A 125 0.45 6.80 -6.41
N GLY A 126 0.16 5.89 -7.36
CA GLY A 126 0.20 6.20 -8.79
C GLY A 126 -0.84 7.21 -9.23
N ARG A 127 -2.06 7.16 -8.66
CA ARG A 127 -3.12 8.15 -8.95
C ARG A 127 -2.91 9.49 -8.25
N ASN A 128 -2.18 9.51 -7.15
CA ASN A 128 -1.92 10.70 -6.34
C ASN A 128 -0.40 10.91 -6.20
N PRO A 129 0.33 11.08 -7.31
CA PRO A 129 1.78 11.20 -7.26
C PRO A 129 2.23 12.41 -6.45
N GLY A 130 3.37 12.29 -5.82
CA GLY A 130 3.98 13.28 -4.95
C GLY A 130 5.11 12.65 -4.15
N ARG A 131 5.75 13.41 -3.28
CA ARG A 131 6.76 12.86 -2.38
C ARG A 131 6.09 12.13 -1.22
N TYR A 132 6.42 10.85 -1.09
CA TYR A 132 6.10 10.00 0.08
C TYR A 132 7.39 9.57 0.77
N GLY A 133 7.30 9.17 2.02
CA GLY A 133 8.40 8.48 2.70
C GLY A 133 8.79 7.17 2.02
N GLY A 134 7.83 6.53 1.37
CA GLY A 134 8.02 5.39 0.50
C GLY A 134 6.72 4.67 0.18
N VAL A 135 6.77 3.83 -0.86
CA VAL A 135 5.68 2.91 -1.22
C VAL A 135 6.25 1.50 -1.31
N LEU A 136 5.66 0.55 -0.57
CA LEU A 136 6.13 -0.83 -0.53
C LEU A 136 5.01 -1.79 -0.93
N ALA A 137 5.19 -2.46 -2.06
CA ALA A 137 4.26 -3.45 -2.58
C ALA A 137 4.87 -4.86 -2.49
N LEU A 138 4.30 -5.68 -1.59
CA LEU A 138 4.68 -7.08 -1.39
C LEU A 138 3.66 -7.97 -2.11
N SER A 139 4.04 -8.55 -3.23
CA SER A 139 3.17 -9.31 -4.15
C SER A 139 1.96 -8.50 -4.61
N GLY A 140 2.17 -7.49 -5.46
CA GLY A 140 1.12 -6.63 -5.99
C GLY A 140 1.49 -5.95 -7.31
N GLY A 141 0.49 -5.33 -7.95
CA GLY A 141 0.63 -4.53 -9.17
C GLY A 141 -0.54 -3.57 -9.32
N LEU A 142 -0.45 -2.63 -10.26
CA LEU A 142 -1.48 -1.65 -10.57
C LEU A 142 -2.79 -2.31 -11.00
N ILE A 143 -3.92 -1.69 -10.63
CA ILE A 143 -5.27 -2.23 -10.78
C ILE A 143 -5.85 -1.88 -12.15
N GLY A 144 -6.60 -2.81 -12.74
CA GLY A 144 -7.27 -2.68 -14.02
C GLY A 144 -6.96 -3.80 -14.99
N GLU A 145 -7.78 -3.96 -16.02
CA GLU A 145 -7.58 -4.97 -17.07
C GLU A 145 -6.27 -4.71 -17.83
N THR A 146 -6.01 -3.43 -18.10
CA THR A 146 -4.74 -2.92 -18.63
C THR A 146 -4.22 -1.80 -17.74
N VAL A 147 -2.91 -1.54 -17.78
CA VAL A 147 -2.32 -0.36 -17.16
C VAL A 147 -2.56 0.83 -18.11
N ASP A 148 -3.47 1.72 -17.71
CA ASP A 148 -3.79 2.93 -18.48
C ASP A 148 -2.94 4.11 -18.01
N ASP A 149 -1.93 4.47 -18.77
CA ASP A 149 -1.02 5.57 -18.49
C ASP A 149 -1.71 6.91 -18.24
N ALA A 150 -2.89 7.11 -18.79
CA ALA A 150 -3.65 8.35 -18.59
C ALA A 150 -4.10 8.56 -17.14
N LYS A 151 -4.17 7.50 -16.34
CA LYS A 151 -4.52 7.56 -14.90
C LYS A 151 -3.37 8.04 -14.02
N TYR A 152 -2.13 7.86 -14.48
CA TYR A 152 -0.93 8.05 -13.67
C TYR A 152 -0.14 9.23 -14.23
N GLN A 153 -0.52 10.45 -13.79
CA GLN A 153 0.03 11.70 -14.28
C GLN A 153 0.61 12.54 -13.12
N GLY A 154 1.78 13.13 -13.32
CA GLY A 154 2.46 13.96 -12.31
C GLY A 154 3.88 13.49 -12.03
N SER A 155 4.39 13.72 -10.82
CA SER A 155 5.73 13.33 -10.41
C SER A 155 5.73 12.72 -9.02
N MET A 156 6.44 11.62 -8.86
CA MET A 156 6.71 10.96 -7.57
C MET A 156 7.89 11.59 -6.80
N GLU A 157 8.55 12.60 -7.38
CA GLU A 157 9.60 13.37 -6.72
C GLU A 157 10.67 12.48 -6.03
N GLU A 158 11.18 11.49 -6.77
CA GLU A 158 12.15 10.50 -6.27
C GLU A 158 11.68 9.71 -5.04
N THR A 159 10.36 9.55 -4.86
CA THR A 159 9.81 8.66 -3.81
C THR A 159 10.38 7.25 -3.97
N PRO A 160 10.94 6.63 -2.90
CA PRO A 160 11.34 5.23 -2.95
C PRO A 160 10.11 4.33 -3.15
N VAL A 161 10.13 3.52 -4.21
CA VAL A 161 9.06 2.55 -4.51
C VAL A 161 9.66 1.15 -4.63
N PHE A 162 9.23 0.25 -3.75
CA PHE A 162 9.65 -1.15 -3.81
C PHE A 162 8.50 -2.03 -4.30
N LEU A 163 8.80 -2.87 -5.30
CA LEU A 163 7.90 -3.92 -5.78
C LEU A 163 8.61 -5.27 -5.64
N GLY A 164 8.13 -6.11 -4.74
CA GLY A 164 8.60 -7.50 -4.57
C GLY A 164 7.52 -8.49 -4.98
N CYS A 165 7.87 -9.52 -5.77
CA CYS A 165 6.95 -10.58 -6.16
C CYS A 165 7.72 -11.86 -6.50
N SER A 166 7.05 -13.01 -6.51
CA SER A 166 7.59 -14.25 -7.07
C SER A 166 7.42 -14.29 -8.59
N ASP A 167 8.35 -14.96 -9.30
CA ASP A 167 8.19 -15.39 -10.70
C ASP A 167 7.03 -16.38 -10.87
N PHE A 168 6.67 -17.09 -9.82
CA PHE A 168 5.58 -18.06 -9.76
C PHE A 168 4.59 -17.70 -8.64
N ASP A 169 3.93 -16.53 -8.78
CA ASP A 169 2.85 -16.11 -7.88
C ASP A 169 1.49 -16.47 -8.53
N PRO A 170 0.64 -17.30 -7.88
CA PRO A 170 -0.64 -17.72 -8.47
C PRO A 170 -1.68 -16.60 -8.56
N HIS A 171 -1.43 -15.45 -7.95
CA HIS A 171 -2.37 -14.33 -7.87
C HIS A 171 -1.89 -13.08 -8.60
N ILE A 172 -0.57 -12.88 -8.69
CA ILE A 172 0.03 -11.66 -9.24
C ILE A 172 0.89 -12.03 -10.45
N PRO A 173 0.44 -11.75 -11.68
CA PRO A 173 1.24 -11.98 -12.87
C PRO A 173 2.53 -11.15 -12.84
N GLU A 174 3.67 -11.77 -13.12
CA GLU A 174 4.98 -11.10 -13.15
C GLU A 174 4.98 -9.91 -14.12
N ASP A 175 4.37 -10.07 -15.31
CA ASP A 175 4.27 -9.00 -16.30
C ASP A 175 3.60 -7.74 -15.72
N ARG A 176 2.56 -7.89 -14.87
CA ARG A 176 1.90 -6.76 -14.22
C ARG A 176 2.81 -6.04 -13.22
N VAL A 177 3.73 -6.75 -12.58
CA VAL A 177 4.75 -6.14 -11.70
C VAL A 177 5.72 -5.31 -12.53
N HIS A 178 6.12 -5.81 -13.70
CA HIS A 178 6.98 -5.08 -14.64
C HIS A 178 6.30 -3.82 -15.16
N GLU A 179 5.07 -3.92 -15.68
CA GLU A 179 4.26 -2.79 -16.14
C GLU A 179 4.10 -1.74 -15.03
N SER A 180 3.84 -2.18 -13.80
CA SER A 180 3.69 -1.27 -12.66
C SER A 180 4.99 -0.52 -12.35
N ALA A 181 6.13 -1.20 -12.35
CA ALA A 181 7.42 -0.57 -12.12
C ALA A 181 7.72 0.50 -13.19
N GLU A 182 7.45 0.21 -14.47
CA GLU A 182 7.64 1.16 -15.58
C GLU A 182 6.79 2.44 -15.41
N VAL A 183 5.56 2.30 -14.88
CA VAL A 183 4.73 3.48 -14.56
C VAL A 183 5.39 4.34 -13.51
N PHE A 184 5.88 3.76 -12.40
CA PHE A 184 6.52 4.51 -11.32
C PHE A 184 7.87 5.11 -11.75
N GLU A 185 8.65 4.42 -12.57
CA GLU A 185 9.88 4.96 -13.18
C GLU A 185 9.57 6.19 -14.05
N ARG A 186 8.53 6.11 -14.89
CA ARG A 186 8.07 7.24 -15.71
C ARG A 186 7.58 8.41 -14.86
N LEU A 187 6.95 8.16 -13.72
CA LEU A 187 6.56 9.19 -12.76
C LEU A 187 7.75 9.78 -11.98
N GLY A 188 8.97 9.32 -12.20
CA GLY A 188 10.18 9.80 -11.52
C GLY A 188 10.32 9.31 -10.08
N ALA A 189 9.86 8.11 -9.78
CA ALA A 189 10.13 7.43 -8.51
C ALA A 189 11.52 6.76 -8.54
N ASP A 190 12.12 6.56 -7.35
CA ASP A 190 13.29 5.70 -7.16
C ASP A 190 12.81 4.24 -6.98
N VAL A 191 12.74 3.51 -8.09
CA VAL A 191 12.13 2.19 -8.15
C VAL A 191 13.13 1.06 -7.90
N THR A 192 12.83 0.21 -6.92
CA THR A 192 13.48 -1.08 -6.74
C THR A 192 12.48 -2.20 -6.99
N LYS A 193 12.71 -3.00 -8.04
CA LYS A 193 11.91 -4.17 -8.38
C LYS A 193 12.70 -5.45 -8.12
N LYS A 194 12.09 -6.42 -7.43
CA LYS A 194 12.65 -7.74 -7.14
C LYS A 194 11.70 -8.86 -7.52
N ILE A 195 12.12 -9.72 -8.44
CA ILE A 195 11.43 -10.97 -8.74
C ILE A 195 12.20 -12.11 -8.07
N TYR A 196 11.52 -12.87 -7.23
CA TYR A 196 12.10 -13.96 -6.44
C TYR A 196 11.75 -15.32 -7.05
N GLU A 197 12.75 -16.12 -7.35
CA GLU A 197 12.57 -17.44 -7.94
C GLU A 197 11.88 -18.39 -6.96
N GLY A 198 10.73 -18.97 -7.36
CA GLY A 198 10.01 -20.00 -6.64
C GLY A 198 9.47 -19.60 -5.25
N LEU A 199 9.40 -18.32 -4.92
CA LEU A 199 8.94 -17.86 -3.61
C LEU A 199 7.46 -18.19 -3.34
N GLY A 200 6.61 -18.12 -4.39
CA GLY A 200 5.17 -18.21 -4.24
C GLY A 200 4.55 -16.93 -3.66
N HIS A 201 3.30 -17.03 -3.17
CA HIS A 201 2.54 -15.86 -2.66
C HIS A 201 2.79 -15.64 -1.16
N THR A 202 3.95 -15.10 -0.81
CA THR A 202 4.36 -14.86 0.59
C THR A 202 5.38 -13.73 0.67
N ILE A 203 5.73 -13.32 1.89
CA ILE A 203 6.75 -12.30 2.17
C ILE A 203 8.02 -13.00 2.62
N ASN A 204 9.17 -12.59 2.07
CA ASN A 204 10.47 -13.11 2.44
C ASN A 204 11.32 -12.13 3.28
N LYS A 205 12.47 -12.59 3.74
CA LYS A 205 13.35 -11.80 4.59
C LYS A 205 14.01 -10.62 3.85
N ASP A 206 14.27 -10.77 2.56
CA ASP A 206 14.89 -9.70 1.75
C ASP A 206 13.91 -8.53 1.60
N GLU A 207 12.63 -8.80 1.33
CA GLU A 207 11.58 -7.79 1.29
C GLU A 207 11.44 -7.04 2.64
N LEU A 208 11.53 -7.76 3.77
CA LEU A 208 11.54 -7.13 5.09
C LEU A 208 12.78 -6.24 5.31
N ASN A 209 13.93 -6.58 4.72
CA ASN A 209 15.12 -5.73 4.77
C ASN A 209 14.92 -4.44 3.97
N TYR A 210 14.30 -4.49 2.79
CA TYR A 210 13.93 -3.28 2.03
C TYR A 210 12.94 -2.42 2.81
N PHE A 211 11.94 -3.04 3.42
CA PHE A 211 10.98 -2.32 4.25
C PHE A 211 11.67 -1.60 5.42
N ARG A 212 12.57 -2.29 6.12
CA ARG A 212 13.36 -1.70 7.20
C ARG A 212 14.18 -0.52 6.71
N ALA A 213 14.93 -0.67 5.61
CA ALA A 213 15.75 0.40 5.06
C ALA A 213 14.92 1.64 4.69
N MET A 214 13.74 1.44 4.11
CA MET A 214 12.80 2.52 3.78
C MET A 214 12.33 3.27 5.03
N ILE A 215 12.02 2.55 6.12
CA ILE A 215 11.61 3.15 7.40
C ILE A 215 12.77 3.92 8.06
N GLU A 216 13.98 3.37 8.03
CA GLU A 216 15.17 4.00 8.62
C GLU A 216 15.57 5.30 7.90
N ALA A 217 15.17 5.46 6.64
CA ALA A 217 15.40 6.66 5.84
C ALA A 217 14.40 7.82 6.11
N LEU A 218 13.31 7.58 6.88
CA LEU A 218 12.33 8.59 7.28
C LEU A 218 12.94 9.56 8.29
#